data_b532a0e374effff3d3a03a849f389a8c
#
_entry.id   b532a0e374effff3d3a03a849f389a8c
#
_cell.length_a   1.000
_cell.length_b   1.000
_cell.length_c   1.000
_cell.angle_alpha   90.00
_cell.angle_beta   90.00
_cell.angle_gamma   90.00
#
_symmetry.space_group_name_H-M   'P 1'
#
loop_
_entity.id
_entity.type
_entity.pdbx_description
1 polymer ?
#
loop_
_entity_poly.entity_id
_entity_poly.type
_entity_poly.pdbx_seq_one_letter_code
_entity_poly.pdbx_strand_id
1 'polypeptide(L)'
;MLAALRHAPRPFDAIAESLGLEGARADRFHALLTGTPPARRGGDLADTAPVGSARWRSFGHACVLVETPGGRSVLIDPLVPAGGSAGQTPRFTLADLPQRIDCVALTHNHQDHVQLETLLALRSRIGRVLVPAGGGGSLADPSLKLALQAAGFADVQEIGPLEVFSEGDLTVTALPFLGEHADLDIRTKAAWLVDAAGSRLLFAADSNDLEPRLYEHLRPV
;
A
#
# COMPACT_ATOMS: atom_id res chain seq x y z
N MET A 1 -0.21 -7.57 25.88
CA MET A 1 0.36 -6.24 25.55
C MET A 1 1.00 -6.21 24.17
N LEU A 2 2.04 -6.99 23.84
CA LEU A 2 2.67 -6.96 22.50
C LEU A 2 1.66 -7.20 21.38
N ALA A 3 0.67 -8.10 21.56
CA ALA A 3 -0.39 -8.30 20.57
C ALA A 3 -1.25 -7.05 20.33
N ALA A 4 -1.39 -6.16 21.31
CA ALA A 4 -2.15 -4.92 21.16
C ALA A 4 -1.39 -3.84 20.37
N LEU A 5 -0.07 -3.95 20.22
CA LEU A 5 0.72 -3.02 19.42
C LEU A 5 0.39 -3.09 17.93
N ARG A 6 -0.19 -4.22 17.47
CA ARG A 6 -0.71 -4.34 16.10
C ARG A 6 -1.89 -3.39 15.81
N HIS A 7 -2.59 -2.94 16.85
CA HIS A 7 -3.76 -2.07 16.73
C HIS A 7 -3.47 -0.62 17.16
N ALA A 8 -2.51 -0.43 18.05
CA ALA A 8 -2.17 0.90 18.56
C ALA A 8 -0.67 0.98 18.87
N PRO A 9 0.11 1.71 18.07
CA PRO A 9 1.50 2.00 18.40
C PRO A 9 1.60 2.67 19.76
N ARG A 10 2.61 2.28 20.55
CA ARG A 10 2.89 2.90 21.86
C ARG A 10 4.33 3.37 21.89
N PRO A 11 4.64 4.44 22.65
CA PRO A 11 6.01 4.83 22.94
C PRO A 11 6.78 3.68 23.59
N PHE A 12 8.07 3.56 23.28
CA PHE A 12 8.92 2.49 23.81
C PHE A 12 8.88 2.43 25.34
N ASP A 13 8.96 3.58 26.01
CA ASP A 13 8.96 3.66 27.48
C ASP A 13 7.72 3.02 28.10
N ALA A 14 6.54 3.26 27.53
CA ALA A 14 5.30 2.63 27.97
C ALA A 14 5.28 1.11 27.74
N ILE A 15 6.00 0.62 26.72
CA ILE A 15 6.18 -0.80 26.46
C ILE A 15 7.13 -1.41 27.48
N ALA A 16 8.28 -0.76 27.70
CA ALA A 16 9.29 -1.20 28.64
C ALA A 16 8.72 -1.27 30.07
N GLU A 17 8.02 -0.23 30.51
CA GLU A 17 7.31 -0.20 31.80
C GLU A 17 6.33 -1.35 31.95
N SER A 18 5.47 -1.58 30.94
CA SER A 18 4.47 -2.66 30.99
C SER A 18 5.10 -4.06 31.02
N LEU A 19 6.34 -4.20 30.57
CA LEU A 19 7.11 -5.46 30.58
C LEU A 19 8.04 -5.58 31.78
N GLY A 20 8.10 -4.56 32.64
CA GLY A 20 9.04 -4.52 33.79
C GLY A 20 10.50 -4.53 33.32
N LEU A 21 10.80 -3.86 32.19
CA LEU A 21 12.15 -3.78 31.65
C LEU A 21 12.83 -2.50 32.11
N GLU A 22 13.99 -2.64 32.78
CA GLU A 22 14.78 -1.53 33.28
C GLU A 22 16.26 -1.68 32.90
N GLY A 23 16.98 -0.55 32.84
CA GLY A 23 18.42 -0.48 32.58
C GLY A 23 18.85 -1.29 31.34
N ALA A 24 19.90 -2.06 31.42
CA ALA A 24 20.48 -2.82 30.33
C ALA A 24 19.52 -3.81 29.64
N ARG A 25 18.41 -4.21 30.30
CA ARG A 25 17.37 -5.04 29.69
C ARG A 25 16.50 -4.21 28.74
N ALA A 26 16.13 -3.00 29.17
CA ALA A 26 15.39 -2.06 28.34
C ALA A 26 16.22 -1.65 27.12
N ASP A 27 17.51 -1.35 27.31
CA ASP A 27 18.43 -0.97 26.22
C ASP A 27 18.56 -2.09 25.17
N ARG A 28 18.73 -3.34 25.59
CA ARG A 28 18.78 -4.49 24.68
C ARG A 28 17.47 -4.70 23.94
N PHE A 29 16.35 -4.54 24.62
CA PHE A 29 15.04 -4.67 24.00
C PHE A 29 14.79 -3.53 23.01
N HIS A 30 15.19 -2.31 23.35
CA HIS A 30 15.15 -1.17 22.44
C HIS A 30 15.97 -1.44 21.17
N ALA A 31 17.20 -1.92 21.32
CA ALA A 31 18.07 -2.24 20.20
C ALA A 31 17.51 -3.35 19.28
N LEU A 32 16.70 -4.28 19.82
CA LEU A 32 16.01 -5.30 19.01
C LEU A 32 14.84 -4.73 18.21
N LEU A 33 14.20 -3.68 18.71
CA LEU A 33 13.03 -3.06 18.07
C LEU A 33 13.38 -1.86 17.18
N THR A 34 14.56 -1.28 17.38
CA THR A 34 15.02 -0.09 16.64
C THR A 34 16.24 -0.44 15.81
N GLY A 35 16.09 -0.43 14.50
CA GLY A 35 17.21 -0.43 13.56
C GLY A 35 17.63 1.00 13.24
N THR A 36 18.76 1.18 12.58
CA THR A 36 19.07 2.44 11.92
C THR A 36 17.99 2.69 10.86
N PRO A 37 17.21 3.78 10.95
CA PRO A 37 16.24 4.08 9.92
C PRO A 37 16.97 4.12 8.56
N PRO A 38 16.38 3.53 7.50
CA PRO A 38 16.96 3.67 6.17
C PRO A 38 17.11 5.17 5.86
N ALA A 39 18.28 5.57 5.35
CA ALA A 39 18.54 6.94 4.99
C ALA A 39 17.50 7.38 3.94
N ARG A 40 16.89 8.54 4.14
CA ARG A 40 16.08 9.17 3.10
C ARG A 40 16.96 9.43 1.90
N ARG A 41 16.44 9.10 0.74
CA ARG A 41 17.23 9.15 -0.46
C ARG A 41 17.42 10.51 -1.07
N GLY A 42 16.82 11.47 -0.65
CA GLY A 42 17.09 12.80 -1.14
C GLY A 42 15.89 13.70 -1.01
N GLY A 43 16.06 14.71 -0.17
CA GLY A 43 15.25 15.89 -0.23
C GLY A 43 15.20 16.51 -1.63
N ASP A 44 16.17 16.21 -2.48
CA ASP A 44 16.35 16.87 -3.80
C ASP A 44 15.37 16.36 -4.88
N LEU A 45 14.85 15.15 -4.77
CA LEU A 45 13.87 14.64 -5.73
C LEU A 45 12.41 14.92 -5.32
N ALA A 46 12.20 15.27 -4.06
CA ALA A 46 10.84 15.45 -3.53
C ALA A 46 10.18 16.76 -3.99
N ASP A 47 10.97 17.79 -4.31
CA ASP A 47 10.46 19.15 -4.49
C ASP A 47 10.44 19.65 -5.95
N THR A 48 10.71 18.78 -6.91
CA THR A 48 10.78 19.19 -8.33
C THR A 48 9.47 19.10 -9.11
N ALA A 49 8.40 18.59 -8.49
CA ALA A 49 7.09 18.55 -9.14
C ALA A 49 6.56 20.00 -9.31
N PRO A 50 6.05 20.37 -10.51
CA PRO A 50 5.38 21.64 -10.68
C PRO A 50 4.26 21.84 -9.68
N VAL A 51 4.16 23.04 -9.12
CA VAL A 51 3.04 23.39 -8.22
C VAL A 51 1.72 23.15 -8.93
N GLY A 52 0.81 22.43 -8.29
CA GLY A 52 -0.51 22.14 -8.86
C GLY A 52 -0.58 20.91 -9.76
N SER A 53 0.50 20.12 -9.88
CA SER A 53 0.47 18.84 -10.61
C SER A 53 0.50 17.63 -9.68
N ALA A 54 -0.07 16.52 -10.15
CA ALA A 54 0.10 15.23 -9.49
C ALA A 54 1.56 14.77 -9.56
N ARG A 55 1.99 14.04 -8.54
CA ARG A 55 3.32 13.44 -8.46
C ARG A 55 3.21 11.95 -8.25
N TRP A 56 4.08 11.19 -8.88
CA TRP A 56 4.19 9.76 -8.61
C TRP A 56 5.65 9.34 -8.41
N ARG A 57 5.87 8.33 -7.58
CA ARG A 57 7.18 7.77 -7.27
C ARG A 57 7.11 6.25 -7.27
N SER A 58 7.98 5.58 -8.05
CA SER A 58 8.11 4.12 -8.03
C SER A 58 9.11 3.70 -6.97
N PHE A 59 8.67 2.80 -6.09
CA PHE A 59 9.49 2.18 -5.05
C PHE A 59 10.11 0.85 -5.51
N GLY A 60 9.75 0.40 -6.69
CA GLY A 60 10.15 -0.87 -7.30
C GLY A 60 8.99 -1.86 -7.38
N HIS A 61 9.12 -2.89 -8.22
CA HIS A 61 8.05 -3.81 -8.55
C HIS A 61 6.77 -3.05 -8.94
N ALA A 62 5.60 -3.43 -8.46
CA ALA A 62 4.33 -2.75 -8.65
C ALA A 62 4.09 -1.60 -7.65
N CYS A 63 5.02 -1.33 -6.73
CA CYS A 63 4.84 -0.33 -5.67
C CYS A 63 5.01 1.09 -6.19
N VAL A 64 3.92 1.84 -6.28
CA VAL A 64 3.90 3.24 -6.71
C VAL A 64 3.10 4.09 -5.74
N LEU A 65 3.69 5.19 -5.29
CA LEU A 65 2.98 6.25 -4.55
C LEU A 65 2.54 7.33 -5.54
N VAL A 66 1.26 7.67 -5.51
CA VAL A 66 0.69 8.82 -6.21
C VAL A 66 0.24 9.85 -5.18
N GLU A 67 0.61 11.10 -5.39
CA GLU A 67 0.26 12.23 -4.54
C GLU A 67 -0.40 13.31 -5.39
N THR A 68 -1.54 13.84 -4.91
CA THR A 68 -2.28 14.89 -5.60
C THR A 68 -1.82 16.28 -5.16
N PRO A 69 -2.11 17.32 -5.95
CA PRO A 69 -1.86 18.72 -5.55
C PRO A 69 -2.59 19.12 -4.26
N GLY A 70 -3.75 18.53 -3.98
CA GLY A 70 -4.52 18.74 -2.75
C GLY A 70 -3.97 18.00 -1.53
N GLY A 71 -2.84 17.29 -1.68
CA GLY A 71 -2.16 16.59 -0.59
C GLY A 71 -2.77 15.23 -0.26
N ARG A 72 -3.58 14.65 -1.15
CA ARG A 72 -4.04 13.26 -1.03
C ARG A 72 -3.01 12.30 -1.58
N SER A 73 -3.03 11.07 -1.08
CA SER A 73 -2.06 10.06 -1.48
C SER A 73 -2.67 8.66 -1.58
N VAL A 74 -2.26 7.92 -2.60
CA VAL A 74 -2.51 6.49 -2.74
C VAL A 74 -1.21 5.74 -2.98
N LEU A 75 -1.01 4.64 -2.24
CA LEU A 75 0.12 3.72 -2.41
C LEU A 75 -0.42 2.41 -3.00
N ILE A 76 0.06 2.07 -4.18
CA ILE A 76 -0.31 0.84 -4.89
C ILE A 76 0.65 -0.27 -4.48
N ASP A 77 0.13 -1.46 -4.19
CA ASP A 77 0.85 -2.72 -3.97
C ASP A 77 2.17 -2.55 -3.19
N PRO A 78 2.13 -2.21 -1.90
CA PRO A 78 3.30 -1.76 -1.15
C PRO A 78 4.30 -2.88 -0.89
N LEU A 79 5.19 -3.11 -1.85
CA LEU A 79 6.42 -3.88 -1.69
C LEU A 79 7.60 -2.90 -1.70
N VAL A 80 8.02 -2.47 -0.52
CA VAL A 80 9.14 -1.55 -0.38
C VAL A 80 10.36 -2.31 0.12
N PRO A 81 11.42 -2.41 -0.68
CA PRO A 81 12.61 -3.16 -0.29
C PRO A 81 13.26 -2.53 0.94
N ALA A 82 13.78 -3.37 1.83
CA ALA A 82 14.73 -2.94 2.85
C ALA A 82 15.94 -2.31 2.15
N GLY A 83 16.49 -1.24 2.71
CA GLY A 83 17.52 -0.40 2.08
C GLY A 83 18.61 -1.20 1.35
N GLY A 84 19.03 -0.69 0.20
CA GLY A 84 19.97 -1.38 -0.67
C GLY A 84 21.37 -1.56 -0.09
N SER A 85 22.02 -2.66 -0.45
CA SER A 85 23.43 -2.88 -0.18
C SER A 85 24.30 -1.90 -0.97
N ALA A 86 25.49 -1.58 -0.46
CA ALA A 86 26.46 -0.74 -1.15
C ALA A 86 26.72 -1.27 -2.59
N GLY A 87 26.62 -0.38 -3.58
CA GLY A 87 26.82 -0.74 -5.02
C GLY A 87 25.54 -1.07 -5.80
N GLN A 88 24.36 -1.13 -5.17
CA GLN A 88 23.07 -1.28 -5.87
C GLN A 88 22.55 0.07 -6.38
N THR A 89 21.73 0.01 -7.44
CA THR A 89 20.98 1.17 -7.91
C THR A 89 20.17 1.74 -6.77
N PRO A 90 20.30 3.01 -6.52
CA PRO A 90 19.59 3.68 -5.50
C PRO A 90 18.04 3.55 -5.69
N ARG A 91 17.30 3.23 -4.63
CA ARG A 91 15.83 3.09 -4.62
C ARG A 91 15.21 3.88 -3.48
N PHE A 92 13.97 4.28 -3.64
CA PHE A 92 13.19 4.81 -2.52
C PHE A 92 12.99 3.71 -1.45
N THR A 93 12.90 4.15 -0.19
CA THR A 93 12.74 3.30 0.98
C THR A 93 11.49 3.70 1.77
N LEU A 94 11.17 2.96 2.83
CA LEU A 94 10.07 3.32 3.75
C LEU A 94 10.20 4.75 4.33
N ALA A 95 11.44 5.27 4.44
CA ALA A 95 11.67 6.63 4.94
C ALA A 95 11.27 7.72 3.95
N ASP A 96 11.16 7.37 2.66
CA ASP A 96 10.77 8.30 1.60
C ASP A 96 9.24 8.39 1.43
N LEU A 97 8.48 7.51 2.09
CA LEU A 97 7.02 7.58 2.12
C LEU A 97 6.53 8.70 3.05
N PRO A 98 5.41 9.35 2.76
CA PRO A 98 4.83 10.39 3.63
C PRO A 98 4.46 9.82 5.00
N GLN A 99 4.40 10.66 6.04
CA GLN A 99 4.02 10.24 7.40
C GLN A 99 2.57 9.75 7.47
N ARG A 100 1.70 10.21 6.57
CA ARG A 100 0.34 9.74 6.39
C ARG A 100 0.16 9.34 4.92
N ILE A 101 -0.43 8.17 4.72
CA ILE A 101 -0.88 7.65 3.43
C ILE A 101 -2.41 7.57 3.53
N ASP A 102 -3.14 8.33 2.72
CA ASP A 102 -4.60 8.39 2.83
C ASP A 102 -5.21 7.04 2.48
N CYS A 103 -4.78 6.41 1.38
CA CYS A 103 -5.19 5.05 1.09
C CYS A 103 -4.05 4.20 0.50
N VAL A 104 -4.15 2.90 0.72
CA VAL A 104 -3.39 1.85 0.02
C VAL A 104 -4.37 1.12 -0.88
N ALA A 105 -4.02 0.85 -2.13
CA ALA A 105 -4.83 0.04 -3.03
C ALA A 105 -4.06 -1.22 -3.43
N LEU A 106 -4.64 -2.38 -3.13
CA LEU A 106 -4.06 -3.69 -3.43
C LEU A 106 -4.72 -4.27 -4.66
N THR A 107 -3.93 -4.73 -5.63
CA THR A 107 -4.46 -5.24 -6.89
C THR A 107 -4.99 -6.66 -6.78
N HIS A 108 -4.26 -7.55 -6.13
CA HIS A 108 -4.63 -8.97 -5.97
C HIS A 108 -3.81 -9.64 -4.87
N ASN A 109 -4.18 -10.86 -4.48
CA ASN A 109 -3.62 -11.56 -3.32
C ASN A 109 -2.37 -12.40 -3.63
N HIS A 110 -1.39 -11.84 -4.34
CA HIS A 110 -0.06 -12.42 -4.44
C HIS A 110 0.91 -11.80 -3.43
N GLN A 111 1.93 -12.55 -3.01
CA GLN A 111 2.86 -12.14 -1.95
C GLN A 111 3.69 -10.91 -2.29
N ASP A 112 3.96 -10.68 -3.56
CA ASP A 112 4.71 -9.54 -4.09
C ASP A 112 3.82 -8.30 -4.32
N HIS A 113 2.51 -8.42 -4.18
CA HIS A 113 1.54 -7.33 -4.18
C HIS A 113 0.95 -7.08 -2.79
N VAL A 114 0.68 -8.14 -2.02
CA VAL A 114 0.23 -8.08 -0.62
C VAL A 114 1.37 -8.44 0.31
N GLN A 115 2.35 -7.56 0.40
CA GLN A 115 3.53 -7.74 1.25
C GLN A 115 3.20 -7.33 2.69
N LEU A 116 2.87 -8.34 3.52
CA LEU A 116 2.32 -8.11 4.86
C LEU A 116 3.32 -7.40 5.79
N GLU A 117 4.62 -7.66 5.67
CA GLU A 117 5.65 -6.99 6.47
C GLU A 117 5.67 -5.49 6.22
N THR A 118 5.61 -5.07 4.96
CA THR A 118 5.53 -3.65 4.59
C THR A 118 4.23 -3.02 5.07
N LEU A 119 3.10 -3.70 4.84
CA LEU A 119 1.79 -3.24 5.30
C LEU A 119 1.75 -3.06 6.82
N LEU A 120 2.27 -4.01 7.59
CA LEU A 120 2.33 -3.93 9.05
C LEU A 120 3.27 -2.82 9.54
N ALA A 121 4.42 -2.63 8.88
CA ALA A 121 5.34 -1.53 9.18
C ALA A 121 4.70 -0.15 8.93
N LEU A 122 3.83 -0.04 7.94
CA LEU A 122 3.14 1.18 7.57
C LEU A 122 1.77 1.36 8.24
N ARG A 123 1.24 0.37 8.95
CA ARG A 123 -0.15 0.33 9.42
C ARG A 123 -0.61 1.59 10.15
N SER A 124 0.24 2.16 11.01
CA SER A 124 -0.08 3.39 11.75
C SER A 124 -0.09 4.66 10.88
N ARG A 125 0.42 4.56 9.66
CA ARG A 125 0.48 5.66 8.67
C ARG A 125 -0.65 5.57 7.64
N ILE A 126 -1.28 4.40 7.49
CA ILE A 126 -2.33 4.12 6.51
C ILE A 126 -3.68 4.52 7.08
N GLY A 127 -4.39 5.38 6.35
CA GLY A 127 -5.77 5.76 6.68
C GLY A 127 -6.77 4.67 6.32
N ARG A 128 -6.69 4.15 5.09
CA ARG A 128 -7.62 3.14 4.53
C ARG A 128 -6.90 2.17 3.62
N VAL A 129 -7.38 0.94 3.54
CA VAL A 129 -6.95 -0.04 2.53
C VAL A 129 -8.11 -0.34 1.59
N LEU A 130 -7.91 -0.13 0.29
CA LEU A 130 -8.82 -0.53 -0.77
C LEU A 130 -8.39 -1.90 -1.28
N VAL A 131 -9.34 -2.82 -1.36
CA VAL A 131 -9.12 -4.17 -1.87
C VAL A 131 -10.19 -4.50 -2.91
N PRO A 132 -9.90 -5.36 -3.89
CA PRO A 132 -10.92 -5.84 -4.80
C PRO A 132 -12.02 -6.57 -4.05
N ALA A 133 -13.27 -6.38 -4.47
CA ALA A 133 -14.40 -7.12 -3.92
C ALA A 133 -14.25 -8.60 -4.24
N GLY A 134 -14.13 -9.40 -3.19
CA GLY A 134 -14.08 -10.86 -3.27
C GLY A 134 -15.47 -11.48 -3.14
N GLY A 135 -15.58 -12.76 -3.45
CA GLY A 135 -16.84 -13.53 -3.34
C GLY A 135 -17.20 -13.96 -1.89
N GLY A 136 -16.75 -13.22 -0.87
CA GLY A 136 -16.95 -13.59 0.54
C GLY A 136 -15.84 -14.48 1.11
N GLY A 137 -14.86 -14.81 0.31
CA GLY A 137 -13.72 -15.67 0.67
C GLY A 137 -14.01 -17.16 0.47
N SER A 138 -13.10 -17.84 -0.15
CA SER A 138 -13.04 -19.29 -0.27
C SER A 138 -11.62 -19.77 0.03
N LEU A 139 -11.39 -21.08 0.04
CA LEU A 139 -10.03 -21.60 0.25
C LEU A 139 -9.08 -21.17 -0.88
N ALA A 140 -9.57 -21.11 -2.12
CA ALA A 140 -8.81 -20.72 -3.29
C ALA A 140 -8.72 -19.18 -3.47
N ASP A 141 -9.73 -18.45 -2.97
CA ASP A 141 -9.82 -16.98 -3.07
C ASP A 141 -10.18 -16.40 -1.69
N PRO A 142 -9.21 -16.34 -0.75
CA PRO A 142 -9.45 -15.85 0.61
C PRO A 142 -9.74 -14.34 0.58
N SER A 143 -10.66 -13.92 1.47
CA SER A 143 -11.00 -12.50 1.61
C SER A 143 -9.82 -11.68 2.11
N LEU A 144 -9.28 -10.80 1.27
CA LEU A 144 -8.26 -9.82 1.67
C LEU A 144 -8.77 -8.90 2.78
N LYS A 145 -10.03 -8.48 2.72
CA LYS A 145 -10.64 -7.64 3.76
C LYS A 145 -10.56 -8.29 5.13
N LEU A 146 -11.04 -9.53 5.25
CA LEU A 146 -11.04 -10.25 6.54
C LEU A 146 -9.60 -10.50 7.03
N ALA A 147 -8.69 -10.86 6.14
CA ALA A 147 -7.29 -11.09 6.49
C ALA A 147 -6.63 -9.81 7.02
N LEU A 148 -6.82 -8.68 6.36
CA LEU A 148 -6.25 -7.40 6.78
C LEU A 148 -6.90 -6.88 8.07
N GLN A 149 -8.21 -7.05 8.23
CA GLN A 149 -8.89 -6.73 9.50
C GLN A 149 -8.35 -7.57 10.65
N ALA A 150 -8.13 -8.87 10.45
CA ALA A 150 -7.49 -9.74 11.44
C ALA A 150 -6.04 -9.34 11.73
N ALA A 151 -5.32 -8.75 10.74
CA ALA A 151 -4.00 -8.18 10.92
C ALA A 151 -4.01 -6.80 11.59
N GLY A 152 -5.21 -6.24 11.89
CA GLY A 152 -5.39 -5.01 12.67
C GLY A 152 -5.51 -3.73 11.83
N PHE A 153 -5.86 -3.82 10.57
CA PHE A 153 -6.27 -2.66 9.77
C PHE A 153 -7.73 -2.33 10.07
N ALA A 154 -7.98 -1.10 10.56
CA ALA A 154 -9.30 -0.70 11.04
C ALA A 154 -10.27 -0.39 9.88
N ASP A 155 -9.77 0.22 8.81
CA ASP A 155 -10.57 0.64 7.66
C ASP A 155 -10.10 -0.09 6.41
N VAL A 156 -10.83 -1.15 6.03
CA VAL A 156 -10.60 -1.94 4.82
C VAL A 156 -11.88 -1.96 4.01
N GLN A 157 -11.83 -1.32 2.84
CA GLN A 157 -12.98 -1.20 1.95
C GLN A 157 -12.81 -2.10 0.71
N GLU A 158 -13.82 -2.89 0.42
CA GLU A 158 -13.92 -3.61 -0.84
C GLU A 158 -14.48 -2.68 -1.92
N ILE A 159 -13.89 -2.74 -3.12
CA ILE A 159 -14.31 -1.99 -4.30
C ILE A 159 -14.63 -2.99 -5.40
N GLY A 160 -15.86 -2.98 -5.86
CA GLY A 160 -16.33 -3.85 -6.95
C GLY A 160 -15.89 -3.33 -8.33
N PRO A 161 -16.02 -4.17 -9.38
CA PRO A 161 -15.71 -3.76 -10.74
C PRO A 161 -16.48 -2.51 -11.15
N LEU A 162 -15.76 -1.52 -11.67
CA LEU A 162 -16.23 -0.18 -12.08
C LEU A 162 -16.74 0.70 -10.93
N GLU A 163 -16.65 0.26 -9.69
CA GLU A 163 -16.90 1.12 -8.54
C GLU A 163 -15.75 2.10 -8.33
N VAL A 164 -16.11 3.23 -7.74
CA VAL A 164 -15.23 4.39 -7.58
C VAL A 164 -15.11 4.76 -6.11
N PHE A 165 -13.89 4.90 -5.65
CA PHE A 165 -13.56 5.56 -4.39
C PHE A 165 -13.09 6.98 -4.67
N SER A 166 -13.55 7.97 -3.91
CA SER A 166 -13.11 9.36 -4.06
C SER A 166 -12.84 10.00 -2.72
N GLU A 167 -11.74 10.72 -2.62
CA GLU A 167 -11.38 11.53 -1.45
C GLU A 167 -10.61 12.79 -1.87
N GLY A 168 -11.26 13.96 -1.75
CA GLY A 168 -10.71 15.23 -2.20
C GLY A 168 -10.52 15.24 -3.72
N ASP A 169 -9.31 15.47 -4.18
CA ASP A 169 -8.90 15.49 -5.58
C ASP A 169 -8.28 14.16 -6.07
N LEU A 170 -8.45 13.10 -5.28
CA LEU A 170 -8.05 11.73 -5.60
C LEU A 170 -9.28 10.88 -5.90
N THR A 171 -9.25 10.18 -7.03
CA THR A 171 -10.25 9.17 -7.38
C THR A 171 -9.56 7.87 -7.77
N VAL A 172 -10.06 6.74 -7.27
CA VAL A 172 -9.56 5.40 -7.55
C VAL A 172 -10.71 4.53 -8.04
N THR A 173 -10.63 4.07 -9.28
CA THR A 173 -11.65 3.22 -9.91
C THR A 173 -11.13 1.81 -10.05
N ALA A 174 -11.89 0.81 -9.61
CA ALA A 174 -11.58 -0.59 -9.84
C ALA A 174 -11.94 -0.97 -11.28
N LEU A 175 -10.97 -1.47 -12.03
CA LEU A 175 -11.18 -1.98 -13.39
C LEU A 175 -11.05 -3.50 -13.40
N PRO A 176 -11.68 -4.18 -14.38
CA PRO A 176 -11.52 -5.61 -14.54
C PRO A 176 -10.05 -5.99 -14.71
N PHE A 177 -9.65 -7.04 -14.02
CA PHE A 177 -8.34 -7.65 -14.11
C PHE A 177 -8.52 -9.00 -14.81
N LEU A 178 -7.96 -9.18 -16.01
CA LEU A 178 -8.04 -10.39 -16.81
C LEU A 178 -6.65 -10.99 -17.01
N GLY A 179 -6.61 -12.30 -17.09
CA GLY A 179 -5.38 -13.08 -17.21
C GLY A 179 -4.88 -13.53 -15.84
N GLU A 180 -3.94 -14.42 -15.81
CA GLU A 180 -3.39 -15.08 -14.64
C GLU A 180 -4.41 -15.53 -13.55
N HIS A 181 -4.03 -16.37 -12.61
CA HIS A 181 -4.81 -16.73 -11.42
C HIS A 181 -6.18 -17.37 -11.67
N ALA A 182 -6.28 -18.32 -12.61
CA ALA A 182 -7.53 -19.08 -12.85
C ALA A 182 -8.76 -18.16 -12.96
N ASP A 183 -8.70 -17.19 -13.82
CA ASP A 183 -9.52 -16.01 -14.03
C ASP A 183 -10.98 -16.01 -13.57
N LEU A 184 -11.65 -17.14 -13.68
CA LEU A 184 -13.07 -17.24 -13.31
C LEU A 184 -13.28 -17.59 -11.83
N ASP A 185 -12.31 -18.25 -11.21
CA ASP A 185 -12.43 -18.73 -9.82
C ASP A 185 -11.88 -17.72 -8.82
N ILE A 186 -10.82 -16.98 -9.20
CA ILE A 186 -10.23 -15.92 -8.37
C ILE A 186 -10.86 -14.58 -8.71
N ARG A 187 -11.65 -14.03 -7.80
CA ARG A 187 -12.37 -12.76 -7.96
C ARG A 187 -11.74 -11.59 -7.25
N THR A 188 -10.94 -11.85 -6.22
CA THR A 188 -10.26 -10.81 -5.43
C THR A 188 -9.07 -10.25 -6.20
N LYS A 189 -9.36 -9.59 -7.33
CA LYS A 189 -8.36 -8.94 -8.19
C LYS A 189 -8.97 -7.75 -8.94
N ALA A 190 -8.23 -6.67 -9.08
CA ALA A 190 -8.59 -5.47 -9.84
C ALA A 190 -7.34 -4.77 -10.40
N ALA A 191 -7.47 -4.19 -11.56
CA ALA A 191 -6.60 -3.10 -11.98
C ALA A 191 -7.17 -1.79 -11.41
N TRP A 192 -6.31 -0.81 -11.14
CA TRP A 192 -6.71 0.47 -10.56
C TRP A 192 -6.47 1.60 -11.54
N LEU A 193 -7.51 2.37 -11.86
CA LEU A 193 -7.37 3.66 -12.51
C LEU A 193 -7.37 4.75 -11.44
N VAL A 194 -6.25 5.43 -11.31
CA VAL A 194 -6.10 6.55 -10.38
C VAL A 194 -6.20 7.85 -11.14
N ASP A 195 -7.15 8.71 -10.77
CA ASP A 195 -7.21 10.09 -11.21
C ASP A 195 -6.73 11.00 -10.07
N ALA A 196 -5.64 11.68 -10.30
CA ALA A 196 -5.02 12.62 -9.37
C ALA A 196 -5.13 14.03 -9.95
N ALA A 197 -6.22 14.75 -9.60
CA ALA A 197 -6.52 16.09 -10.09
C ALA A 197 -6.47 16.20 -11.64
N GLY A 198 -7.07 15.23 -12.35
CA GLY A 198 -7.12 15.18 -13.81
C GLY A 198 -5.94 14.46 -14.48
N SER A 199 -4.93 14.06 -13.71
CA SER A 199 -3.84 13.18 -14.20
C SER A 199 -4.23 11.73 -13.96
N ARG A 200 -4.42 10.94 -15.03
CA ARG A 200 -4.87 9.55 -14.95
C ARG A 200 -3.72 8.57 -15.12
N LEU A 201 -3.63 7.61 -14.21
CA LEU A 201 -2.63 6.54 -14.21
C LEU A 201 -3.35 5.19 -14.09
N LEU A 202 -3.05 4.27 -14.99
CA LEU A 202 -3.53 2.89 -14.94
C LEU A 202 -2.47 1.98 -14.29
N PHE A 203 -2.87 1.28 -13.26
CA PHE A 203 -2.10 0.23 -12.58
C PHE A 203 -2.72 -1.11 -12.92
N ALA A 204 -2.24 -1.72 -13.99
CA ALA A 204 -2.79 -2.98 -14.51
C ALA A 204 -2.26 -4.22 -13.78
N ALA A 205 -1.21 -4.05 -12.95
CA ALA A 205 -0.52 -5.16 -12.26
C ALA A 205 -0.19 -6.30 -13.23
N ASP A 206 -0.55 -7.53 -12.87
CA ASP A 206 -0.30 -8.74 -13.67
C ASP A 206 -1.44 -9.04 -14.63
N SER A 207 -2.36 -8.09 -14.84
CA SER A 207 -3.45 -8.26 -15.82
C SER A 207 -2.88 -8.38 -17.22
N ASN A 208 -3.32 -9.41 -17.92
CA ASN A 208 -2.99 -9.63 -19.33
C ASN A 208 -4.05 -8.99 -20.22
N ASP A 209 -3.66 -8.57 -21.41
CA ASP A 209 -4.58 -8.05 -22.42
C ASP A 209 -5.19 -9.21 -23.25
N LEU A 210 -5.91 -10.11 -22.53
CA LEU A 210 -6.54 -11.28 -23.18
C LEU A 210 -7.75 -10.92 -24.04
N GLU A 211 -8.43 -9.83 -23.71
CA GLU A 211 -9.59 -9.33 -24.45
C GLU A 211 -9.49 -7.80 -24.57
N PRO A 212 -8.76 -7.29 -25.57
CA PRO A 212 -8.58 -5.85 -25.79
C PRO A 212 -9.89 -5.06 -25.88
N ARG A 213 -10.95 -5.70 -26.39
CA ARG A 213 -12.27 -5.07 -26.53
C ARG A 213 -12.89 -4.68 -25.20
N LEU A 214 -12.56 -5.38 -24.11
CA LEU A 214 -13.03 -5.00 -22.79
C LEU A 214 -12.59 -3.57 -22.44
N TYR A 215 -11.33 -3.26 -22.72
CA TYR A 215 -10.77 -1.92 -22.45
C TYR A 215 -11.26 -0.86 -23.42
N GLU A 216 -11.74 -1.24 -24.61
CA GLU A 216 -12.37 -0.30 -25.55
C GLU A 216 -13.67 0.30 -24.98
N HIS A 217 -14.41 -0.49 -24.19
CA HIS A 217 -15.63 -0.01 -23.50
C HIS A 217 -15.32 0.91 -22.32
N LEU A 218 -14.09 0.95 -21.84
CA LEU A 218 -13.65 1.79 -20.72
C LEU A 218 -13.05 3.14 -21.17
N ARG A 219 -12.96 3.41 -22.48
CA ARG A 219 -12.35 4.63 -23.05
C ARG A 219 -12.95 5.97 -22.59
N PRO A 220 -14.20 6.08 -22.17
CA PRO A 220 -14.72 7.32 -21.59
C PRO A 220 -14.30 7.58 -20.14
N VAL A 221 -13.64 6.62 -19.49
CA VAL A 221 -13.24 6.70 -18.07
C VAL A 221 -11.94 7.47 -17.88
#